data_e14410c09de933183d8d06fd54f0bb5d
#
_entry.id   e14410c09de933183d8d06fd54f0bb5d
#
_cell.length_a   1.000
_cell.length_b   1.000
_cell.length_c   1.000
_cell.angle_alpha   90.00
_cell.angle_beta   90.00
_cell.angle_gamma   90.00
#
_symmetry.space_group_name_H-M   'P 1'
#
loop_
_entity.id
_entity.type
_entity.pdbx_description
1 polymer ?
#
loop_
_entity_poly.entity_id
_entity_poly.type
_entity_poly.pdbx_seq_one_letter_code
_entity_poly.pdbx_strand_id
1 'polypeptide(L)'
;EKIYDDYMKLLEDENVDIVYIALPHASHYKYALEAMKHHKAVLVEKPATLTSKEIRTLCDYSEKNHVFFMEAMKSRFIPMINQVHKEIDKGIIGDIVSIENHFQSIVPYDEHSYIYDPKQGGALYDTGIYNIATVLDFVKSPVVSISNDVKVEHGVDVHDSITLEFENGVKAFMEASLDGPVRKDMIITGTKGTITLDPFYRPTKAVISFNGESFTGEIPYDIDDFHTEIEACHESIAYIKVESDRMSHQDSIDCIELMERIGETICKS
;
A
#
# COMPACT_ATOMS: atom_id res chain seq x y z
N GLU A 1 -7.72 -1.38 30.23
CA GLU A 1 -7.42 -0.52 29.08
C GLU A 1 -7.10 0.88 29.61
N LYS A 2 -5.97 1.47 29.16
CA LYS A 2 -5.51 2.80 29.60
C LYS A 2 -5.75 3.80 28.46
N ILE A 3 -6.34 4.94 28.77
CA ILE A 3 -6.62 6.02 27.82
C ILE A 3 -5.66 7.18 28.15
N TYR A 4 -5.09 7.77 27.10
CA TYR A 4 -4.20 8.94 27.20
C TYR A 4 -4.88 10.13 26.52
N ASP A 5 -4.81 11.28 27.16
CA ASP A 5 -5.26 12.58 26.65
C ASP A 5 -4.12 13.37 25.97
N ASP A 6 -2.90 12.85 26.06
CA ASP A 6 -1.68 13.45 25.53
C ASP A 6 -0.79 12.34 24.93
N TYR A 7 -0.39 12.54 23.69
CA TYR A 7 0.47 11.60 22.97
C TYR A 7 1.82 11.38 23.68
N MET A 8 2.40 12.43 24.24
CA MET A 8 3.68 12.30 24.96
C MET A 8 3.57 11.40 26.18
N LYS A 9 2.46 11.47 26.92
CA LYS A 9 2.22 10.57 28.06
C LYS A 9 2.08 9.10 27.65
N LEU A 10 1.54 8.84 26.42
CA LEU A 10 1.51 7.50 25.84
C LEU A 10 2.94 7.02 25.55
N LEU A 11 3.78 7.87 24.94
CA LEU A 11 5.15 7.51 24.60
C LEU A 11 6.05 7.29 25.83
N GLU A 12 5.77 7.97 26.94
CA GLU A 12 6.49 7.82 28.21
C GLU A 12 6.09 6.55 29.00
N ASP A 13 4.98 5.89 28.61
CA ASP A 13 4.55 4.66 29.30
C ASP A 13 5.42 3.46 28.88
N GLU A 14 6.13 2.89 29.87
CA GLU A 14 7.01 1.72 29.67
C GLU A 14 6.25 0.43 29.28
N ASN A 15 4.92 0.39 29.46
CA ASN A 15 4.09 -0.75 29.06
C ASN A 15 3.58 -0.67 27.60
N VAL A 16 3.94 0.38 26.87
CA VAL A 16 3.66 0.51 25.45
C VAL A 16 4.90 0.11 24.65
N ASP A 17 4.82 -0.98 23.90
CA ASP A 17 5.91 -1.48 23.07
C ASP A 17 5.83 -0.97 21.63
N ILE A 18 4.62 -0.86 21.09
CA ILE A 18 4.35 -0.42 19.71
C ILE A 18 3.23 0.62 19.68
N VAL A 19 3.33 1.59 18.78
CA VAL A 19 2.30 2.59 18.49
C VAL A 19 1.76 2.39 17.09
N TYR A 20 0.43 2.17 16.99
CA TYR A 20 -0.27 2.20 15.72
C TYR A 20 -0.78 3.62 15.45
N ILE A 21 -0.38 4.20 14.32
CA ILE A 21 -0.69 5.58 13.94
C ILE A 21 -1.72 5.57 12.82
N ALA A 22 -2.96 5.92 13.15
CA ALA A 22 -4.10 6.03 12.24
C ALA A 22 -4.65 7.47 12.29
N LEU A 23 -3.89 8.39 11.72
CA LEU A 23 -4.16 9.84 11.67
C LEU A 23 -4.34 10.28 10.21
N PRO A 24 -4.74 11.54 9.92
CA PRO A 24 -4.62 12.10 8.58
C PRO A 24 -3.18 12.08 8.07
N HIS A 25 -2.99 11.85 6.77
CA HIS A 25 -1.70 11.54 6.13
C HIS A 25 -0.57 12.51 6.50
N ALA A 26 -0.84 13.82 6.52
CA ALA A 26 0.16 14.85 6.86
C ALA A 26 0.72 14.75 8.29
N SER A 27 0.06 13.98 9.15
CA SER A 27 0.49 13.80 10.54
C SER A 27 1.42 12.60 10.73
N HIS A 28 1.41 11.62 9.81
CA HIS A 28 2.09 10.34 9.97
C HIS A 28 3.58 10.51 10.27
N TYR A 29 4.31 11.24 9.43
CA TYR A 29 5.75 11.45 9.60
C TYR A 29 6.13 11.97 10.98
N LYS A 30 5.46 13.05 11.43
CA LYS A 30 5.76 13.69 12.70
C LYS A 30 5.60 12.75 13.88
N TYR A 31 4.44 12.06 13.93
CA TYR A 31 4.11 11.18 15.06
C TYR A 31 4.92 9.89 15.03
N ALA A 32 5.19 9.33 13.83
CA ALA A 32 6.06 8.16 13.69
C ALA A 32 7.50 8.45 14.17
N LEU A 33 8.08 9.55 13.71
CA LEU A 33 9.44 9.94 14.14
C LEU A 33 9.52 10.17 15.65
N GLU A 34 8.49 10.81 16.23
CA GLU A 34 8.48 11.07 17.67
C GLU A 34 8.34 9.78 18.49
N ALA A 35 7.50 8.84 18.06
CA ALA A 35 7.40 7.53 18.71
C ALA A 35 8.74 6.78 18.67
N MET A 36 9.41 6.74 17.53
CA MET A 36 10.71 6.07 17.40
C MET A 36 11.80 6.73 18.28
N LYS A 37 11.77 8.07 18.46
CA LYS A 37 12.67 8.77 19.40
C LYS A 37 12.48 8.35 20.85
N HIS A 38 11.28 7.91 21.21
CA HIS A 38 10.96 7.32 22.51
C HIS A 38 11.12 5.78 22.52
N HIS A 39 11.85 5.24 21.54
CA HIS A 39 12.11 3.80 21.40
C HIS A 39 10.83 2.93 21.30
N LYS A 40 9.72 3.52 20.83
CA LYS A 40 8.49 2.76 20.54
C LYS A 40 8.54 2.24 19.10
N ALA A 41 8.28 0.95 18.92
CA ALA A 41 8.01 0.40 17.60
C ALA A 41 6.82 1.13 16.95
N VAL A 42 6.80 1.21 15.62
CA VAL A 42 5.77 1.96 14.90
C VAL A 42 5.17 1.12 13.79
N LEU A 43 3.85 1.05 13.78
CA LEU A 43 3.02 0.69 12.64
C LEU A 43 2.24 1.94 12.23
N VAL A 44 2.45 2.46 11.02
CA VAL A 44 1.79 3.69 10.55
C VAL A 44 0.91 3.40 9.33
N GLU A 45 -0.30 3.96 9.33
CA GLU A 45 -1.22 3.84 8.19
C GLU A 45 -0.62 4.36 6.88
N LYS A 46 -1.13 3.77 5.80
CA LYS A 46 -0.78 4.15 4.43
C LYS A 46 -1.41 5.52 4.03
N PRO A 47 -0.75 6.29 3.18
CA PRO A 47 0.66 6.24 2.89
C PRO A 47 1.46 6.64 4.14
N ALA A 48 2.58 5.96 4.39
CA ALA A 48 3.38 6.21 5.60
C ALA A 48 3.85 7.65 5.72
N THR A 49 4.09 8.31 4.60
CA THR A 49 4.45 9.73 4.50
C THR A 49 3.93 10.34 3.20
N LEU A 50 4.03 11.67 3.09
CA LEU A 50 3.66 12.38 1.86
C LEU A 50 4.83 12.55 0.88
N THR A 51 6.07 12.39 1.36
CA THR A 51 7.27 12.63 0.53
C THR A 51 8.32 11.54 0.72
N SER A 52 9.08 11.29 -0.36
CA SER A 52 10.20 10.35 -0.35
C SER A 52 11.30 10.73 0.65
N LYS A 53 11.50 12.03 0.89
CA LYS A 53 12.42 12.53 1.91
C LYS A 53 11.98 12.12 3.32
N GLU A 54 10.70 12.20 3.62
CA GLU A 54 10.16 11.83 4.93
C GLU A 54 10.27 10.32 5.16
N ILE A 55 9.86 9.49 4.20
CA ILE A 55 9.95 8.04 4.36
C ILE A 55 11.40 7.58 4.53
N ARG A 56 12.33 8.10 3.73
CA ARG A 56 13.75 7.81 3.89
C ARG A 56 14.27 8.21 5.28
N THR A 57 13.82 9.37 5.80
CA THR A 57 14.20 9.81 7.16
C THR A 57 13.70 8.83 8.23
N LEU A 58 12.47 8.31 8.11
CA LEU A 58 11.93 7.32 9.05
C LEU A 58 12.70 6.00 8.97
N CYS A 59 12.96 5.49 7.77
CA CYS A 59 13.70 4.26 7.56
C CYS A 59 15.14 4.36 8.09
N ASP A 60 15.86 5.44 7.75
CA ASP A 60 17.22 5.71 8.25
C ASP A 60 17.26 5.79 9.78
N TYR A 61 16.23 6.43 10.39
CA TYR A 61 16.13 6.51 11.84
C TYR A 61 15.90 5.15 12.48
N SER A 62 14.99 4.35 11.93
CA SER A 62 14.68 2.99 12.35
C SER A 62 15.94 2.12 12.34
N GLU A 63 16.65 2.06 11.23
CA GLU A 63 17.88 1.27 11.08
C GLU A 63 18.97 1.71 12.04
N LYS A 64 19.24 3.02 12.10
CA LYS A 64 20.31 3.59 12.94
C LYS A 64 20.10 3.39 14.44
N ASN A 65 18.83 3.41 14.88
CA ASN A 65 18.48 3.33 16.29
C ASN A 65 17.93 1.96 16.70
N HIS A 66 17.85 1.01 15.74
CA HIS A 66 17.32 -0.34 15.95
C HIS A 66 15.89 -0.34 16.52
N VAL A 67 15.01 0.53 15.98
CA VAL A 67 13.60 0.63 16.35
C VAL A 67 12.74 0.13 15.18
N PHE A 68 11.84 -0.81 15.41
CA PHE A 68 10.95 -1.33 14.37
C PHE A 68 10.06 -0.23 13.80
N PHE A 69 9.99 -0.18 12.46
CA PHE A 69 9.10 0.68 11.70
C PHE A 69 8.50 -0.09 10.53
N MET A 70 7.18 0.01 10.34
CA MET A 70 6.47 -0.59 9.21
C MET A 70 5.32 0.30 8.75
N GLU A 71 5.15 0.44 7.44
CA GLU A 71 3.93 0.96 6.83
C GLU A 71 2.83 -0.10 6.84
N ALA A 72 1.62 0.27 7.28
CA ALA A 72 0.45 -0.59 7.32
C ALA A 72 -0.16 -0.77 5.93
N MET A 73 0.51 -1.53 5.09
CA MET A 73 0.03 -1.94 3.78
C MET A 73 -0.61 -3.32 3.86
N LYS A 74 -1.75 -3.42 4.54
CA LYS A 74 -2.43 -4.68 4.84
C LYS A 74 -2.63 -5.61 3.65
N SER A 75 -2.80 -5.06 2.44
CA SER A 75 -2.98 -5.86 1.23
C SER A 75 -1.85 -6.85 0.97
N ARG A 76 -0.62 -6.55 1.41
CA ARG A 76 0.53 -7.44 1.28
C ARG A 76 0.53 -8.61 2.27
N PHE A 77 -0.25 -8.53 3.33
CA PHE A 77 -0.30 -9.53 4.40
C PHE A 77 -1.48 -10.49 4.26
N ILE A 78 -2.41 -10.23 3.34
CA ILE A 78 -3.60 -11.07 3.10
C ILE A 78 -3.20 -12.49 2.70
N PRO A 79 -3.73 -13.55 3.37
CA PRO A 79 -3.37 -14.95 3.09
C PRO A 79 -3.56 -15.36 1.63
N MET A 80 -4.62 -14.86 0.95
CA MET A 80 -4.86 -15.13 -0.45
C MET A 80 -3.77 -14.51 -1.35
N ILE A 81 -3.24 -13.33 -1.04
CA ILE A 81 -2.11 -12.73 -1.78
C ILE A 81 -0.87 -13.61 -1.68
N ASN A 82 -0.59 -14.15 -0.49
CA ASN A 82 0.50 -15.12 -0.29
C ASN A 82 0.34 -16.37 -1.15
N GLN A 83 -0.90 -16.86 -1.30
CA GLN A 83 -1.17 -18.00 -2.15
C GLN A 83 -0.99 -17.65 -3.63
N VAL A 84 -1.42 -16.46 -4.05
CA VAL A 84 -1.23 -15.97 -5.43
C VAL A 84 0.26 -15.92 -5.78
N HIS A 85 1.11 -15.37 -4.92
CA HIS A 85 2.57 -15.40 -5.13
C HIS A 85 3.08 -16.84 -5.34
N LYS A 86 2.68 -17.77 -4.48
CA LYS A 86 3.08 -19.19 -4.60
C LYS A 86 2.64 -19.81 -5.93
N GLU A 87 1.45 -19.48 -6.43
CA GLU A 87 0.98 -20.01 -7.72
C GLU A 87 1.75 -19.39 -8.91
N ILE A 88 2.07 -18.09 -8.83
CA ILE A 88 2.92 -17.41 -9.82
C ILE A 88 4.33 -18.02 -9.83
N ASP A 89 4.93 -18.23 -8.66
CA ASP A 89 6.27 -18.85 -8.53
C ASP A 89 6.32 -20.28 -9.08
N LYS A 90 5.21 -21.04 -9.02
CA LYS A 90 5.07 -22.35 -9.68
C LYS A 90 4.93 -22.24 -11.20
N GLY A 91 4.79 -21.03 -11.74
CA GLY A 91 4.68 -20.76 -13.17
C GLY A 91 3.30 -21.11 -13.77
N ILE A 92 2.22 -21.12 -12.97
CA ILE A 92 0.89 -21.52 -13.43
C ILE A 92 0.35 -20.64 -14.56
N ILE A 93 0.63 -19.32 -14.49
CA ILE A 93 0.28 -18.36 -15.55
C ILE A 93 1.47 -18.00 -16.45
N GLY A 94 2.65 -18.61 -16.26
CA GLY A 94 3.90 -18.24 -16.93
C GLY A 94 4.45 -16.91 -16.42
N ASP A 95 5.21 -16.22 -17.26
CA ASP A 95 5.78 -14.90 -16.91
C ASP A 95 4.70 -13.83 -16.95
N ILE A 96 4.73 -12.90 -16.00
CA ILE A 96 3.78 -11.76 -15.97
C ILE A 96 4.03 -10.86 -17.20
N VAL A 97 2.98 -10.52 -17.90
CA VAL A 97 2.96 -9.62 -19.07
C VAL A 97 2.33 -8.29 -18.73
N SER A 98 1.21 -8.30 -17.98
CA SER A 98 0.54 -7.09 -17.55
C SER A 98 -0.24 -7.28 -16.25
N ILE A 99 -0.45 -6.15 -15.56
CA ILE A 99 -1.36 -6.04 -14.42
C ILE A 99 -2.35 -4.91 -14.71
N GLU A 100 -3.64 -5.20 -14.54
CA GLU A 100 -4.70 -4.21 -14.56
C GLU A 100 -5.37 -4.22 -13.18
N ASN A 101 -5.39 -3.09 -12.46
CA ASN A 101 -6.05 -3.01 -11.17
C ASN A 101 -6.81 -1.69 -10.95
N HIS A 102 -7.95 -1.80 -10.24
CA HIS A 102 -8.88 -0.70 -10.05
C HIS A 102 -9.22 -0.54 -8.58
N PHE A 103 -8.97 0.64 -8.02
CA PHE A 103 -9.49 1.01 -6.73
C PHE A 103 -10.32 2.29 -6.88
N GLN A 104 -11.52 2.11 -7.37
CA GLN A 104 -12.46 3.20 -7.63
C GLN A 104 -13.58 3.16 -6.59
N SER A 105 -13.89 4.31 -6.01
CA SER A 105 -14.89 4.50 -4.96
C SER A 105 -15.72 5.74 -5.25
N ILE A 106 -16.86 5.87 -4.58
CA ILE A 106 -17.63 7.09 -4.51
C ILE A 106 -17.47 7.64 -3.09
N VAL A 107 -16.71 8.72 -2.96
CA VAL A 107 -16.50 9.44 -1.70
C VAL A 107 -17.18 10.81 -1.85
N PRO A 108 -18.28 11.08 -1.15
CA PRO A 108 -18.91 12.39 -1.22
C PRO A 108 -17.96 13.51 -0.81
N TYR A 109 -18.01 14.63 -1.54
CA TYR A 109 -17.22 15.80 -1.17
C TYR A 109 -17.60 16.32 0.21
N ASP A 110 -16.58 16.53 1.04
CA ASP A 110 -16.68 17.20 2.34
C ASP A 110 -15.44 18.08 2.53
N GLU A 111 -15.64 19.40 2.62
CA GLU A 111 -14.56 20.37 2.79
C GLU A 111 -13.75 20.20 4.08
N HIS A 112 -14.27 19.46 5.05
CA HIS A 112 -13.59 19.15 6.32
C HIS A 112 -12.86 17.80 6.30
N SER A 113 -13.03 17.01 5.24
CA SER A 113 -12.37 15.72 5.09
C SER A 113 -10.93 15.91 4.63
N TYR A 114 -9.98 15.22 5.30
CA TYR A 114 -8.58 15.21 4.87
C TYR A 114 -8.39 14.62 3.46
N ILE A 115 -9.34 13.81 2.98
CA ILE A 115 -9.33 13.23 1.62
C ILE A 115 -9.43 14.34 0.56
N TYR A 116 -10.11 15.44 0.87
CA TYR A 116 -10.24 16.60 -0.02
C TYR A 116 -9.33 17.78 0.36
N ASP A 117 -8.36 17.55 1.27
CA ASP A 117 -7.33 18.56 1.57
C ASP A 117 -6.24 18.54 0.47
N PRO A 118 -6.02 19.63 -0.28
CA PRO A 118 -5.01 19.69 -1.36
C PRO A 118 -3.57 19.39 -0.93
N LYS A 119 -3.29 19.34 0.37
CA LYS A 119 -1.94 19.06 0.89
C LYS A 119 -1.68 17.59 1.17
N GLN A 120 -2.72 16.79 1.29
CA GLN A 120 -2.58 15.41 1.75
C GLN A 120 -3.64 14.44 1.21
N GLY A 121 -4.65 14.95 0.50
CA GLY A 121 -5.77 14.19 -0.03
C GLY A 121 -5.59 13.83 -1.50
N GLY A 122 -6.68 13.35 -2.10
CA GLY A 122 -6.77 12.91 -3.47
C GLY A 122 -6.83 11.41 -3.63
N ALA A 123 -7.24 10.98 -4.81
CA ALA A 123 -7.40 9.57 -5.16
C ALA A 123 -6.06 8.83 -5.13
N LEU A 124 -4.97 9.46 -5.57
CA LEU A 124 -3.63 8.86 -5.59
C LEU A 124 -3.16 8.49 -4.17
N TYR A 125 -3.34 9.38 -3.20
CA TYR A 125 -2.93 9.13 -1.81
C TYR A 125 -3.85 8.17 -1.07
N ASP A 126 -5.17 8.22 -1.30
CA ASP A 126 -6.11 7.39 -0.53
C ASP A 126 -6.26 5.98 -1.11
N THR A 127 -6.52 5.85 -2.41
CA THR A 127 -6.79 4.57 -3.09
C THR A 127 -5.65 4.14 -4.01
N GLY A 128 -5.00 5.05 -4.70
CA GLY A 128 -3.92 4.79 -5.66
C GLY A 128 -2.69 4.15 -5.03
N ILE A 129 -2.39 4.46 -3.77
CA ILE A 129 -1.31 3.81 -3.02
C ILE A 129 -1.49 2.27 -2.95
N TYR A 130 -2.72 1.75 -2.85
CA TYR A 130 -2.97 0.30 -2.90
C TYR A 130 -2.65 -0.28 -4.28
N ASN A 131 -3.01 0.44 -5.34
CA ASN A 131 -2.71 0.03 -6.71
C ASN A 131 -1.19 -0.05 -6.90
N ILE A 132 -0.46 0.98 -6.51
CA ILE A 132 1.00 1.09 -6.59
C ILE A 132 1.67 -0.03 -5.79
N ALA A 133 1.33 -0.16 -4.50
CA ALA A 133 1.93 -1.14 -3.62
C ALA A 133 1.71 -2.57 -4.11
N THR A 134 0.53 -2.86 -4.70
CA THR A 134 0.22 -4.17 -5.25
C THR A 134 1.00 -4.43 -6.55
N VAL A 135 1.07 -3.46 -7.46
CA VAL A 135 1.84 -3.62 -8.70
C VAL A 135 3.32 -3.84 -8.39
N LEU A 136 3.92 -3.05 -7.48
CA LEU A 136 5.32 -3.21 -7.06
C LEU A 136 5.57 -4.51 -6.27
N ASP A 137 4.54 -5.09 -5.66
CA ASP A 137 4.66 -6.41 -5.01
C ASP A 137 4.86 -7.54 -6.03
N PHE A 138 4.16 -7.48 -7.17
CA PHE A 138 4.23 -8.49 -8.22
C PHE A 138 5.28 -8.23 -9.30
N VAL A 139 5.65 -6.96 -9.54
CA VAL A 139 6.60 -6.59 -10.61
C VAL A 139 7.88 -6.02 -10.00
N LYS A 140 8.89 -6.87 -9.86
CA LYS A 140 10.19 -6.49 -9.31
C LYS A 140 11.14 -6.02 -10.43
N SER A 141 10.82 -4.86 -11.03
CA SER A 141 11.60 -4.26 -12.13
C SER A 141 11.45 -2.74 -12.07
N PRO A 142 12.44 -1.95 -12.50
CA PRO A 142 12.36 -0.50 -12.54
C PRO A 142 11.24 0.00 -13.47
N VAL A 143 10.53 1.06 -13.04
CA VAL A 143 9.57 1.78 -13.87
C VAL A 143 10.31 2.74 -14.79
N VAL A 144 10.17 2.56 -16.12
CA VAL A 144 10.85 3.35 -17.16
C VAL A 144 9.93 4.38 -17.82
N SER A 145 8.62 4.21 -17.76
CA SER A 145 7.64 5.16 -18.31
C SER A 145 6.42 5.28 -17.40
N ILE A 146 5.91 6.50 -17.26
CA ILE A 146 4.69 6.82 -16.52
C ILE A 146 3.83 7.71 -17.41
N SER A 147 2.56 7.35 -17.56
CA SER A 147 1.51 8.18 -18.15
C SER A 147 0.33 8.21 -17.17
N ASN A 148 -0.24 9.38 -16.95
CA ASN A 148 -1.41 9.57 -16.10
C ASN A 148 -2.39 10.52 -16.79
N ASP A 149 -3.64 10.08 -16.96
CA ASP A 149 -4.78 10.95 -17.31
C ASP A 149 -5.56 11.22 -16.03
N VAL A 150 -5.56 12.48 -15.60
CA VAL A 150 -6.03 12.89 -14.28
C VAL A 150 -7.22 13.84 -14.37
N LYS A 151 -8.22 13.61 -13.55
CA LYS A 151 -9.32 14.55 -13.30
C LYS A 151 -9.13 15.20 -11.94
N VAL A 152 -9.04 16.54 -11.92
CA VAL A 152 -8.90 17.33 -10.70
C VAL A 152 -10.19 18.06 -10.39
N GLU A 153 -10.73 17.90 -9.19
CA GLU A 153 -11.86 18.65 -8.64
C GLU A 153 -11.59 19.02 -7.18
N HIS A 154 -12.13 20.14 -6.72
CA HIS A 154 -11.95 20.62 -5.34
C HIS A 154 -10.48 20.78 -4.89
N GLY A 155 -9.55 20.90 -5.84
CA GLY A 155 -8.12 21.07 -5.57
C GLY A 155 -7.34 19.78 -5.33
N VAL A 156 -7.96 18.62 -5.52
CA VAL A 156 -7.33 17.30 -5.45
C VAL A 156 -7.63 16.49 -6.71
N ASP A 157 -6.79 15.50 -7.00
CA ASP A 157 -7.09 14.47 -7.99
C ASP A 157 -8.26 13.62 -7.49
N VAL A 158 -9.33 13.53 -8.29
CA VAL A 158 -10.50 12.71 -7.97
C VAL A 158 -10.56 11.45 -8.82
N HIS A 159 -9.79 11.41 -9.92
CA HIS A 159 -9.63 10.24 -10.77
C HIS A 159 -8.26 10.25 -11.45
N ASP A 160 -7.54 9.16 -11.35
CA ASP A 160 -6.26 8.90 -11.99
C ASP A 160 -6.35 7.62 -12.82
N SER A 161 -6.00 7.72 -14.12
CA SER A 161 -5.81 6.59 -15.03
C SER A 161 -4.32 6.48 -15.36
N ILE A 162 -3.61 5.61 -14.63
CA ILE A 162 -2.16 5.53 -14.63
C ILE A 162 -1.71 4.32 -15.45
N THR A 163 -0.78 4.54 -16.39
CA THR A 163 -0.08 3.46 -17.08
C THR A 163 1.40 3.51 -16.75
N LEU A 164 1.95 2.37 -16.33
CA LEU A 164 3.37 2.16 -16.07
C LEU A 164 3.94 1.19 -17.10
N GLU A 165 5.16 1.47 -17.56
CA GLU A 165 5.97 0.49 -18.28
C GLU A 165 7.23 0.19 -17.46
N PHE A 166 7.57 -1.10 -17.35
CA PHE A 166 8.72 -1.58 -16.61
C PHE A 166 9.86 -1.97 -17.56
N GLU A 167 11.10 -1.91 -17.07
CA GLU A 167 12.30 -2.25 -17.86
C GLU A 167 12.26 -3.67 -18.43
N ASN A 168 11.65 -4.61 -17.71
CA ASN A 168 11.43 -5.99 -18.17
C ASN A 168 10.30 -6.16 -19.19
N GLY A 169 9.66 -5.07 -19.63
CA GLY A 169 8.59 -5.05 -20.63
C GLY A 169 7.18 -5.27 -20.06
N VAL A 170 7.02 -5.54 -18.77
CA VAL A 170 5.70 -5.62 -18.12
C VAL A 170 5.03 -4.26 -18.15
N LYS A 171 3.70 -4.26 -18.33
CA LYS A 171 2.88 -3.05 -18.27
C LYS A 171 1.87 -3.15 -17.12
N ALA A 172 1.64 -2.03 -16.44
CA ALA A 172 0.55 -1.94 -15.47
C ALA A 172 -0.40 -0.80 -15.84
N PHE A 173 -1.69 -1.08 -15.80
CA PHE A 173 -2.76 -0.10 -15.90
C PHE A 173 -3.48 -0.05 -14.56
N MET A 174 -3.60 1.14 -13.98
CA MET A 174 -4.18 1.36 -12.66
C MET A 174 -5.21 2.48 -12.73
N GLU A 175 -6.36 2.28 -12.10
CA GLU A 175 -7.35 3.33 -11.88
C GLU A 175 -7.58 3.54 -10.39
N ALA A 176 -7.44 4.79 -9.95
CA ALA A 176 -7.77 5.23 -8.61
C ALA A 176 -8.82 6.33 -8.69
N SER A 177 -9.92 6.25 -7.94
CA SER A 177 -10.89 7.34 -7.96
C SER A 177 -11.71 7.49 -6.69
N LEU A 178 -12.17 8.74 -6.47
CA LEU A 178 -13.09 9.17 -5.43
C LEU A 178 -14.50 9.45 -6.00
N ASP A 179 -14.68 9.48 -7.33
CA ASP A 179 -15.92 9.83 -8.03
C ASP A 179 -16.56 8.66 -8.79
N GLY A 180 -16.05 7.45 -8.62
CA GLY A 180 -16.61 6.19 -9.15
C GLY A 180 -16.31 5.94 -10.62
N PRO A 181 -16.81 4.85 -11.23
CA PRO A 181 -17.69 3.81 -10.66
C PRO A 181 -17.03 3.01 -9.53
N VAL A 182 -17.82 2.28 -8.74
CA VAL A 182 -17.23 1.40 -7.71
C VAL A 182 -16.68 0.14 -8.37
N ARG A 183 -15.34 0.03 -8.40
CA ARG A 183 -14.61 -1.10 -8.97
C ARG A 183 -13.35 -1.38 -8.14
N LYS A 184 -13.10 -2.65 -7.77
CA LYS A 184 -12.01 -2.99 -6.83
C LYS A 184 -11.28 -4.28 -7.23
N ASP A 185 -11.30 -4.61 -8.50
CA ASP A 185 -10.71 -5.82 -9.05
C ASP A 185 -9.28 -5.62 -9.55
N MET A 186 -8.59 -6.74 -9.70
CA MET A 186 -7.28 -6.82 -10.35
C MET A 186 -7.21 -8.06 -11.24
N ILE A 187 -6.55 -7.90 -12.38
CA ILE A 187 -6.21 -8.99 -13.30
C ILE A 187 -4.70 -8.99 -13.52
N ILE A 188 -4.05 -10.09 -13.15
CA ILE A 188 -2.65 -10.36 -13.51
C ILE A 188 -2.68 -11.26 -14.75
N THR A 189 -2.11 -10.78 -15.85
CA THR A 189 -2.00 -11.53 -17.10
C THR A 189 -0.59 -12.04 -17.27
N GLY A 190 -0.47 -13.35 -17.42
CA GLY A 190 0.79 -14.01 -17.74
C GLY A 190 0.77 -14.62 -19.15
N THR A 191 1.92 -15.17 -19.56
CA THR A 191 2.09 -15.77 -20.90
C THR A 191 1.26 -17.05 -21.12
N LYS A 192 0.72 -17.66 -20.04
CA LYS A 192 -0.03 -18.93 -20.10
C LYS A 192 -1.42 -18.85 -19.47
N GLY A 193 -1.76 -17.77 -18.80
CA GLY A 193 -3.03 -17.64 -18.11
C GLY A 193 -3.20 -16.32 -17.38
N THR A 194 -4.26 -16.22 -16.57
CA THR A 194 -4.59 -15.02 -15.80
C THR A 194 -4.95 -15.38 -14.37
N ILE A 195 -4.76 -14.42 -13.47
CA ILE A 195 -5.28 -14.47 -12.09
C ILE A 195 -6.15 -13.24 -11.87
N THR A 196 -7.39 -13.44 -11.40
CA THR A 196 -8.33 -12.36 -11.07
C THR A 196 -8.61 -12.34 -9.57
N LEU A 197 -8.55 -11.16 -8.97
CA LEU A 197 -8.88 -10.88 -7.57
C LEU A 197 -9.94 -9.79 -7.48
N ASP A 198 -10.98 -10.00 -6.67
CA ASP A 198 -12.03 -9.00 -6.41
C ASP A 198 -12.62 -9.22 -5.00
N PRO A 199 -12.44 -8.26 -4.06
CA PRO A 199 -11.61 -7.06 -4.17
C PRO A 199 -10.11 -7.40 -4.04
N PHE A 200 -9.24 -6.72 -4.81
CA PHE A 200 -7.82 -7.05 -4.86
C PHE A 200 -7.03 -6.67 -3.61
N TYR A 201 -7.44 -5.62 -2.91
CA TYR A 201 -6.70 -5.10 -1.74
C TYR A 201 -6.96 -5.89 -0.44
N ARG A 202 -7.96 -6.79 -0.45
CA ARG A 202 -8.31 -7.70 0.65
C ARG A 202 -9.03 -8.97 0.16
N PRO A 203 -8.45 -9.70 -0.79
CA PRO A 203 -9.12 -10.85 -1.38
C PRO A 203 -9.19 -12.04 -0.42
N THR A 204 -10.35 -12.71 -0.41
CA THR A 204 -10.48 -14.06 0.14
C THR A 204 -10.59 -15.11 -0.95
N LYS A 205 -10.75 -14.66 -2.21
CA LYS A 205 -10.89 -15.53 -3.39
C LYS A 205 -9.95 -15.09 -4.50
N ALA A 206 -9.48 -16.07 -5.28
CA ALA A 206 -8.76 -15.85 -6.53
C ALA A 206 -9.30 -16.79 -7.60
N VAL A 207 -9.46 -16.27 -8.82
CA VAL A 207 -9.80 -17.09 -10.00
C VAL A 207 -8.55 -17.18 -10.87
N ILE A 208 -8.07 -18.41 -11.08
CA ILE A 208 -6.92 -18.71 -11.95
C ILE A 208 -7.46 -19.35 -13.22
N SER A 209 -7.16 -18.76 -14.39
CA SER A 209 -7.57 -19.28 -15.70
C SER A 209 -6.34 -19.60 -16.53
N PHE A 210 -6.22 -20.85 -16.99
CA PHE A 210 -5.14 -21.31 -17.87
C PHE A 210 -5.61 -22.55 -18.67
N ASN A 211 -5.06 -22.75 -19.84
CA ASN A 211 -5.40 -23.86 -20.76
C ASN A 211 -6.91 -24.00 -21.07
N GLY A 212 -7.67 -22.89 -21.05
CA GLY A 212 -9.11 -22.89 -21.31
C GLY A 212 -9.99 -23.32 -20.12
N GLU A 213 -9.39 -23.58 -18.97
CA GLU A 213 -10.09 -23.90 -17.71
C GLU A 213 -9.92 -22.79 -16.70
N SER A 214 -10.85 -22.69 -15.72
CA SER A 214 -10.80 -21.74 -14.63
C SER A 214 -11.01 -22.43 -13.29
N PHE A 215 -10.19 -22.08 -12.31
CA PHE A 215 -10.21 -22.63 -10.96
C PHE A 215 -10.37 -21.49 -9.94
N THR A 216 -11.23 -21.68 -8.96
CA THR A 216 -11.41 -20.72 -7.88
C THR A 216 -10.80 -21.28 -6.60
N GLY A 217 -9.84 -20.54 -6.03
CA GLY A 217 -9.34 -20.76 -4.69
C GLY A 217 -10.01 -19.82 -3.69
N GLU A 218 -10.20 -20.28 -2.45
CA GLU A 218 -10.74 -19.47 -1.36
C GLU A 218 -9.93 -19.67 -0.09
N ILE A 219 -9.53 -18.57 0.55
CA ILE A 219 -8.84 -18.54 1.86
C ILE A 219 -9.51 -17.44 2.67
N PRO A 220 -10.39 -17.80 3.63
CA PRO A 220 -11.02 -16.82 4.51
C PRO A 220 -10.01 -16.21 5.49
N TYR A 221 -10.35 -15.07 6.08
CA TYR A 221 -9.60 -14.53 7.21
C TYR A 221 -9.84 -15.38 8.45
N ASP A 222 -8.83 -15.48 9.31
CA ASP A 222 -8.99 -16.08 10.63
C ASP A 222 -9.80 -15.16 11.56
N ILE A 223 -9.55 -13.85 11.52
CA ILE A 223 -10.25 -12.82 12.30
C ILE A 223 -10.78 -11.73 11.37
N ASP A 224 -9.87 -10.92 10.78
CA ASP A 224 -10.18 -9.85 9.83
C ASP A 224 -8.98 -9.59 8.88
N ASP A 225 -9.09 -8.57 8.02
CA ASP A 225 -8.08 -8.21 7.04
C ASP A 225 -6.90 -7.38 7.61
N PHE A 226 -6.88 -7.07 8.91
CA PHE A 226 -5.77 -6.42 9.62
C PHE A 226 -4.94 -7.39 10.45
N HIS A 227 -5.52 -8.52 10.84
CA HIS A 227 -4.93 -9.45 11.79
C HIS A 227 -3.51 -9.88 11.39
N THR A 228 -3.32 -10.30 10.14
CA THR A 228 -2.04 -10.85 9.66
C THR A 228 -0.92 -9.81 9.57
N GLU A 229 -1.22 -8.52 9.34
CA GLU A 229 -0.19 -7.48 9.41
C GLU A 229 0.21 -7.15 10.86
N ILE A 230 -0.74 -7.21 11.80
CA ILE A 230 -0.47 -7.03 13.23
C ILE A 230 0.38 -8.18 13.76
N GLU A 231 0.08 -9.43 13.37
CA GLU A 231 0.92 -10.59 13.70
C GLU A 231 2.34 -10.44 13.15
N ALA A 232 2.48 -9.97 11.91
CA ALA A 232 3.79 -9.73 11.30
C ALA A 232 4.61 -8.67 12.06
N CYS A 233 3.96 -7.64 12.63
CA CYS A 233 4.62 -6.70 13.54
C CYS A 233 5.10 -7.38 14.81
N HIS A 234 4.25 -8.16 15.47
CA HIS A 234 4.60 -8.89 16.68
C HIS A 234 5.77 -9.85 16.45
N GLU A 235 5.74 -10.63 15.37
CA GLU A 235 6.83 -11.52 15.00
C GLU A 235 8.13 -10.76 14.74
N SER A 236 8.08 -9.68 13.95
CA SER A 236 9.27 -8.90 13.63
C SER A 236 9.91 -8.31 14.88
N ILE A 237 9.11 -7.75 15.80
CA ILE A 237 9.58 -7.21 17.07
C ILE A 237 10.16 -8.33 17.95
N ALA A 238 9.51 -9.48 18.04
CA ALA A 238 9.99 -10.63 18.83
C ALA A 238 11.34 -11.15 18.32
N TYR A 239 11.60 -11.04 17.01
CA TYR A 239 12.90 -11.40 16.41
C TYR A 239 13.89 -10.21 16.31
N ILE A 240 13.60 -9.09 16.97
CA ILE A 240 14.45 -7.88 17.01
C ILE A 240 14.77 -7.36 15.58
N LYS A 241 13.83 -7.50 14.65
CA LYS A 241 13.92 -6.91 13.32
C LYS A 241 13.56 -5.42 13.39
N VAL A 242 14.09 -4.64 12.47
CA VAL A 242 13.77 -3.21 12.32
C VAL A 242 12.67 -2.96 11.27
N GLU A 243 12.39 -3.95 10.43
CA GLU A 243 11.38 -3.92 9.36
C GLU A 243 10.71 -5.30 9.21
N SER A 244 9.65 -5.36 8.40
CA SER A 244 9.00 -6.61 8.00
C SER A 244 9.54 -7.10 6.65
N ASP A 245 9.72 -8.42 6.50
CA ASP A 245 10.11 -9.02 5.22
C ASP A 245 9.02 -8.88 4.12
N ARG A 246 7.76 -8.55 4.51
CA ARG A 246 6.61 -8.43 3.61
C ARG A 246 6.31 -6.99 3.19
N MET A 247 6.71 -6.04 3.99
CA MET A 247 6.65 -4.61 3.73
C MET A 247 7.93 -4.00 4.30
N SER A 248 9.00 -4.09 3.51
CA SER A 248 10.31 -3.58 3.90
C SER A 248 10.36 -2.05 3.83
N HIS A 249 11.38 -1.46 4.43
CA HIS A 249 11.67 -0.03 4.28
C HIS A 249 11.81 0.36 2.80
N GLN A 250 12.47 -0.50 2.00
CA GLN A 250 12.63 -0.24 0.58
C GLN A 250 11.30 -0.29 -0.17
N ASP A 251 10.39 -1.21 0.18
CA ASP A 251 9.04 -1.25 -0.42
C ASP A 251 8.26 0.04 -0.16
N SER A 252 8.33 0.58 1.07
CA SER A 252 7.69 1.87 1.42
C SER A 252 8.33 3.04 0.66
N ILE A 253 9.66 3.05 0.55
CA ILE A 253 10.38 4.07 -0.22
C ILE A 253 9.97 4.01 -1.69
N ASP A 254 9.96 2.83 -2.31
CA ASP A 254 9.60 2.65 -3.73
C ASP A 254 8.16 3.08 -4.01
N CYS A 255 7.21 2.79 -3.08
CA CYS A 255 5.82 3.24 -3.19
C CYS A 255 5.72 4.77 -3.19
N ILE A 256 6.33 5.43 -2.21
CA ILE A 256 6.25 6.89 -2.09
C ILE A 256 6.99 7.59 -3.23
N GLU A 257 8.15 7.10 -3.65
CA GLU A 257 8.87 7.66 -4.81
C GLU A 257 8.09 7.54 -6.11
N LEU A 258 7.39 6.41 -6.30
CA LEU A 258 6.53 6.25 -7.46
C LEU A 258 5.32 7.18 -7.40
N MET A 259 4.71 7.36 -6.21
CA MET A 259 3.65 8.34 -6.01
C MET A 259 4.10 9.77 -6.33
N GLU A 260 5.27 10.20 -5.87
CA GLU A 260 5.82 11.53 -6.20
C GLU A 260 5.99 11.69 -7.72
N ARG A 261 6.56 10.69 -8.41
CA ARG A 261 6.74 10.71 -9.87
C ARG A 261 5.41 10.78 -10.62
N ILE A 262 4.37 10.08 -10.14
CA ILE A 262 3.01 10.16 -10.70
C ILE A 262 2.41 11.55 -10.40
N GLY A 263 2.54 12.05 -9.18
CA GLY A 263 2.07 13.38 -8.78
C GLY A 263 2.66 14.52 -9.61
N GLU A 264 3.92 14.40 -10.07
CA GLU A 264 4.53 15.36 -10.99
C GLU A 264 3.82 15.43 -12.35
N THR A 265 3.11 14.39 -12.76
CA THR A 265 2.34 14.40 -14.01
C THR A 265 1.04 15.19 -13.85
N ILE A 266 0.44 15.21 -12.65
CA ILE A 266 -0.77 15.97 -12.33
C ILE A 266 -0.53 17.47 -12.48
N CYS A 267 0.63 17.95 -12.06
CA CYS A 267 0.99 19.38 -12.13
C CYS A 267 1.31 19.87 -13.54
N LYS A 268 1.43 19.01 -14.53
CA LYS A 268 1.78 19.36 -15.92
C LYS A 268 0.60 19.38 -16.87
N SER A 269 -0.56 18.91 -16.43
CA SER A 269 -1.83 18.91 -17.17
C SER A 269 -2.70 20.12 -16.79
#